data_1ba562ce78ff6cc68f94bdce2cc02220
#
_entry.id   1ba562ce78ff6cc68f94bdce2cc02220
#
_cell.length_a   1.000
_cell.length_b   1.000
_cell.length_c   1.000
_cell.angle_alpha   90.00
_cell.angle_beta   90.00
_cell.angle_gamma   90.00
#
_symmetry.space_group_name_H-M   'P 1'
#
loop_
_entity.id
_entity.type
_entity.pdbx_description
1 polymer ?
#
loop_
_entity_poly.entity_id
_entity_poly.type
_entity_poly.pdbx_seq_one_letter_code
_entity_poly.pdbx_strand_id
1 'polypeptide(L)'
;MNSFKYLKPKLFSVMKNYTKEQCLKDIIAGLIVAVIVLPLSIALAIASGVNPEQGLYTAIIAGFFISFLGGSRVQIGGPTAAFVVIIYGIIAEHGIAGLTVATLMAGVMLILMGLLHFGDLIKFIPKTITIGFTLGIAMGIVVGQVKDFLGLSMGAVPAEFVGKLVAYGHNIKSISFVTLAIGLLAILIQIVWPKVSKKIPGSLIAILVTTFLVAIFKLPVKTIGDLYTIKAGLPSFTIPTISFSLIREMILPAFTIAILAAIESLLSAVVSDGMTGSKHKSNAELVAQGVGNFMSALFGGIPATGAIARTAANVKNGGRTPVAGMVHAFTLLLILLFLMPYASYIPMSCLAAILIIVGYNMSGWRTCVRMVKTAPKSDIAVLIITFLLTLFFDLVIAIEFGMVLAAFLFLKRMSDIAEVRQWTYKGSSDDDKLSEEVDLKYVPTNTIVYEIFGALFFGAANVFTNFEHGEGKNVLIIRMRNVPVMDISGLEVLVEILETCKKRGLTLILSHVNEQPYHVMEKAGFIEKIGKENICENIDASLERAEKLGEI
;
A
#
# COMPACT_ATOMS: atom_id res chain seq x y z
N MET A 1 27.17 -17.08 8.97
CA MET A 1 26.16 -17.10 10.06
C MET A 1 25.45 -15.74 10.31
N ASN A 2 25.34 -14.86 9.31
CA ASN A 2 24.70 -13.54 9.49
C ASN A 2 23.39 -13.38 8.66
N SER A 3 22.88 -14.44 8.01
CA SER A 3 21.76 -14.39 7.07
C SER A 3 20.40 -13.99 7.68
N PHE A 4 20.16 -14.19 8.97
CA PHE A 4 18.84 -13.94 9.59
C PHE A 4 18.77 -12.68 10.45
N LYS A 5 19.78 -11.80 10.40
CA LYS A 5 19.78 -10.55 11.19
C LYS A 5 18.62 -9.61 10.79
N TYR A 6 18.15 -9.69 9.55
CA TYR A 6 17.02 -8.91 9.04
C TYR A 6 15.67 -9.38 9.60
N LEU A 7 15.54 -10.66 9.98
CA LEU A 7 14.31 -11.25 10.55
C LEU A 7 14.22 -11.13 12.08
N LYS A 8 15.27 -10.64 12.74
CA LYS A 8 15.27 -10.51 14.21
C LYS A 8 14.18 -9.55 14.66
N PRO A 9 13.19 -9.97 15.49
CA PRO A 9 12.14 -9.12 16.01
C PRO A 9 12.68 -7.89 16.73
N LYS A 10 11.97 -6.77 16.62
CA LYS A 10 12.36 -5.50 17.26
C LYS A 10 12.34 -5.58 18.79
N LEU A 11 11.46 -6.38 19.35
CA LEU A 11 11.36 -6.62 20.79
C LEU A 11 12.74 -6.89 21.41
N PHE A 12 13.47 -7.89 20.88
CA PHE A 12 14.77 -8.29 21.42
C PHE A 12 15.86 -7.21 21.32
N SER A 13 15.72 -6.27 20.40
CA SER A 13 16.66 -5.16 20.26
C SER A 13 16.34 -4.02 21.22
N VAL A 14 15.06 -3.78 21.50
CA VAL A 14 14.59 -2.69 22.35
C VAL A 14 14.71 -3.04 23.82
N MET A 15 14.50 -4.31 24.20
CA MET A 15 14.59 -4.76 25.59
C MET A 15 15.98 -4.57 26.23
N LYS A 16 17.04 -4.42 25.42
CA LYS A 16 18.39 -4.17 25.96
C LYS A 16 18.51 -2.88 26.75
N ASN A 17 17.75 -1.84 26.40
CA ASN A 17 17.77 -0.51 27.01
C ASN A 17 16.38 -0.13 27.57
N TYR A 18 15.60 -1.11 28.00
CA TYR A 18 14.25 -0.90 28.48
C TYR A 18 14.22 -0.38 29.91
N THR A 19 13.60 0.77 30.12
CA THR A 19 13.53 1.43 31.44
C THR A 19 12.17 1.20 32.10
N LYS A 20 12.12 1.31 33.44
CA LYS A 20 10.86 1.23 34.21
C LYS A 20 9.87 2.32 33.80
N GLU A 21 10.37 3.52 33.49
CA GLU A 21 9.54 4.64 33.04
C GLU A 21 8.88 4.33 31.69
N GLN A 22 9.64 3.75 30.73
CA GLN A 22 9.08 3.35 29.44
C GLN A 22 8.09 2.20 29.58
N CYS A 23 8.35 1.26 30.50
CA CYS A 23 7.41 0.18 30.81
C CYS A 23 6.04 0.73 31.25
N LEU A 24 6.01 1.68 32.15
CA LEU A 24 4.76 2.30 32.59
C LEU A 24 4.04 3.02 31.45
N LYS A 25 4.78 3.75 30.60
CA LYS A 25 4.20 4.41 29.41
C LYS A 25 3.62 3.40 28.42
N ASP A 26 4.31 2.29 28.16
CA ASP A 26 3.84 1.23 27.27
C ASP A 26 2.59 0.53 27.84
N ILE A 27 2.53 0.29 29.16
CA ILE A 27 1.34 -0.27 29.82
C ILE A 27 0.15 0.67 29.65
N ILE A 28 0.31 1.95 29.96
CA ILE A 28 -0.76 2.95 29.83
C ILE A 28 -1.22 3.06 28.38
N ALA A 29 -0.29 3.12 27.43
CA ALA A 29 -0.61 3.19 26.02
C ALA A 29 -1.37 1.94 25.56
N GLY A 30 -0.93 0.74 25.97
CA GLY A 30 -1.60 -0.52 25.65
C GLY A 30 -3.04 -0.59 26.18
N LEU A 31 -3.25 -0.16 27.42
CA LEU A 31 -4.59 -0.07 28.03
C LEU A 31 -5.50 0.88 27.26
N ILE A 32 -5.02 2.09 26.95
CA ILE A 32 -5.79 3.09 26.20
C ILE A 32 -6.15 2.56 24.82
N VAL A 33 -5.20 1.95 24.11
CA VAL A 33 -5.43 1.40 22.78
C VAL A 33 -6.42 0.24 22.82
N ALA A 34 -6.38 -0.62 23.83
CA ALA A 34 -7.37 -1.71 24.01
C ALA A 34 -8.79 -1.17 24.12
N VAL A 35 -8.99 -0.11 24.90
CA VAL A 35 -10.28 0.56 25.05
C VAL A 35 -10.77 1.19 23.72
N ILE A 36 -9.86 1.77 22.93
CA ILE A 36 -10.18 2.33 21.60
C ILE A 36 -10.58 1.22 20.61
N VAL A 37 -9.88 0.10 20.67
CA VAL A 37 -9.99 -0.99 19.67
C VAL A 37 -11.20 -1.88 19.93
N LEU A 38 -11.63 -2.02 21.18
CA LEU A 38 -12.75 -2.88 21.58
C LEU A 38 -14.01 -2.69 20.70
N PRO A 39 -14.63 -1.50 20.65
CA PRO A 39 -15.84 -1.31 19.85
C PRO A 39 -15.59 -1.51 18.35
N LEU A 40 -14.42 -1.11 17.90
CA LEU A 40 -14.05 -1.24 16.49
C LEU A 40 -13.90 -2.71 16.07
N SER A 41 -13.27 -3.56 16.91
CA SER A 41 -13.09 -4.98 16.59
C SER A 41 -14.42 -5.72 16.52
N ILE A 42 -15.35 -5.41 17.42
CA ILE A 42 -16.72 -5.94 17.41
C ILE A 42 -17.46 -5.52 16.13
N ALA A 43 -17.44 -4.21 15.84
CA ALA A 43 -18.12 -3.66 14.67
C ALA A 43 -17.58 -4.23 13.35
N LEU A 44 -16.26 -4.39 13.24
CA LEU A 44 -15.62 -4.97 12.05
C LEU A 44 -15.96 -6.45 11.87
N ALA A 45 -16.01 -7.24 12.93
CA ALA A 45 -16.44 -8.64 12.86
C ALA A 45 -17.87 -8.75 12.32
N ILE A 46 -18.81 -8.00 12.91
CA ILE A 46 -20.21 -7.97 12.49
C ILE A 46 -20.35 -7.52 11.03
N ALA A 47 -19.66 -6.45 10.66
CA ALA A 47 -19.68 -5.95 9.28
C ALA A 47 -19.09 -6.95 8.27
N SER A 48 -18.19 -7.80 8.73
CA SER A 48 -17.60 -8.90 7.93
C SER A 48 -18.49 -10.15 7.86
N GLY A 49 -19.64 -10.17 8.54
CA GLY A 49 -20.56 -11.30 8.55
C GLY A 49 -20.16 -12.42 9.52
N VAL A 50 -19.32 -12.15 10.51
CA VAL A 50 -18.90 -13.10 11.54
C VAL A 50 -19.39 -12.69 12.92
N ASN A 51 -19.24 -13.61 13.90
CA ASN A 51 -19.61 -13.31 15.27
C ASN A 51 -18.75 -12.22 15.91
N PRO A 52 -19.30 -11.40 16.81
CA PRO A 52 -18.61 -10.28 17.46
C PRO A 52 -17.29 -10.65 18.13
N GLU A 53 -17.24 -11.82 18.78
CA GLU A 53 -16.06 -12.33 19.48
C GLU A 53 -14.87 -12.64 18.54
N GLN A 54 -15.12 -13.01 17.28
CA GLN A 54 -14.05 -13.34 16.32
C GLN A 54 -13.15 -12.13 16.01
N GLY A 55 -13.71 -10.93 16.03
CA GLY A 55 -12.93 -9.68 15.91
C GLY A 55 -12.02 -9.45 17.11
N LEU A 56 -12.48 -9.80 18.32
CA LEU A 56 -11.64 -9.74 19.52
C LEU A 56 -10.59 -10.86 19.53
N TYR A 57 -10.93 -12.09 19.13
CA TYR A 57 -9.94 -13.17 18.97
C TYR A 57 -8.80 -12.74 18.06
N THR A 58 -9.12 -12.11 16.95
CA THR A 58 -8.11 -11.54 16.03
C THR A 58 -7.24 -10.49 16.70
N ALA A 59 -7.84 -9.51 17.38
CA ALA A 59 -7.10 -8.43 18.03
C ALA A 59 -6.21 -8.95 19.18
N ILE A 60 -6.62 -10.02 19.86
CA ILE A 60 -5.86 -10.68 20.92
C ILE A 60 -4.73 -11.50 20.32
N ILE A 61 -5.05 -12.50 19.49
CA ILE A 61 -4.08 -13.48 19.00
C ILE A 61 -3.13 -12.86 17.99
N ALA A 62 -3.66 -12.33 16.87
CA ALA A 62 -2.81 -11.69 15.87
C ALA A 62 -2.10 -10.47 16.42
N GLY A 63 -2.78 -9.63 17.21
CA GLY A 63 -2.20 -8.46 17.85
C GLY A 63 -1.00 -8.80 18.74
N PHE A 64 -1.08 -9.89 19.50
CA PHE A 64 0.03 -10.39 20.32
C PHE A 64 1.21 -10.84 19.45
N PHE A 65 0.99 -11.76 18.49
CA PHE A 65 2.08 -12.30 17.67
C PHE A 65 2.73 -11.24 16.78
N ILE A 66 1.94 -10.31 16.20
CA ILE A 66 2.46 -9.19 15.41
C ILE A 66 3.35 -8.30 16.27
N SER A 67 2.95 -7.99 17.51
CA SER A 67 3.75 -7.17 18.42
C SER A 67 5.00 -7.93 18.90
N PHE A 68 4.89 -9.21 19.20
CA PHE A 68 5.98 -10.02 19.73
C PHE A 68 7.08 -10.28 18.69
N LEU A 69 6.69 -10.65 17.46
CA LEU A 69 7.60 -11.02 16.37
C LEU A 69 7.92 -9.86 15.41
N GLY A 70 7.21 -8.74 15.52
CA GLY A 70 7.21 -7.65 14.55
C GLY A 70 8.55 -6.98 14.32
N GLY A 71 8.68 -6.43 13.12
CA GLY A 71 9.79 -5.59 12.68
C GLY A 71 9.63 -4.12 13.10
N SER A 72 8.44 -3.69 13.51
CA SER A 72 8.16 -2.36 14.04
C SER A 72 8.25 -2.32 15.56
N ARG A 73 8.56 -1.14 16.12
CA ARG A 73 8.59 -0.95 17.57
C ARG A 73 7.23 -0.74 18.20
N VAL A 74 6.26 -0.21 17.44
CA VAL A 74 5.04 0.38 18.01
C VAL A 74 3.78 -0.09 17.28
N GLN A 75 3.90 -1.00 16.31
CA GLN A 75 2.78 -1.48 15.52
C GLN A 75 1.76 -2.22 16.38
N ILE A 76 0.48 -1.89 16.18
CA ILE A 76 -0.66 -2.59 16.76
C ILE A 76 -1.40 -3.30 15.63
N GLY A 77 -1.38 -4.63 15.67
CA GLY A 77 -2.10 -5.48 14.74
C GLY A 77 -3.52 -5.83 15.20
N GLY A 78 -4.32 -6.32 14.27
CA GLY A 78 -5.68 -6.78 14.53
C GLY A 78 -6.60 -6.65 13.31
N PRO A 79 -7.93 -6.88 13.44
CA PRO A 79 -8.87 -6.77 12.34
C PRO A 79 -8.94 -5.33 11.84
N THR A 80 -8.97 -5.11 10.52
CA THR A 80 -9.08 -3.78 9.92
C THR A 80 -10.28 -3.67 8.99
N ALA A 81 -10.72 -2.45 8.78
CA ALA A 81 -11.83 -2.14 7.90
C ALA A 81 -11.58 -2.55 6.44
N ALA A 82 -10.32 -2.60 6.03
CA ALA A 82 -9.94 -2.98 4.67
C ALA A 82 -10.31 -4.43 4.31
N PHE A 83 -10.35 -5.32 5.29
CA PHE A 83 -10.74 -6.72 5.06
C PHE A 83 -12.25 -6.95 5.04
N VAL A 84 -13.07 -6.02 5.51
CA VAL A 84 -14.52 -6.24 5.70
C VAL A 84 -15.19 -6.74 4.42
N VAL A 85 -14.93 -6.09 3.28
CA VAL A 85 -15.56 -6.43 2.00
C VAL A 85 -15.11 -7.82 1.54
N ILE A 86 -13.81 -8.12 1.66
CA ILE A 86 -13.20 -9.40 1.24
C ILE A 86 -13.74 -10.55 2.11
N ILE A 87 -13.71 -10.36 3.42
CA ILE A 87 -14.20 -11.37 4.38
C ILE A 87 -15.68 -11.65 4.13
N TYR A 88 -16.49 -10.60 3.95
CA TYR A 88 -17.91 -10.73 3.68
C TYR A 88 -18.18 -11.53 2.40
N GLY A 89 -17.43 -11.28 1.32
CA GLY A 89 -17.51 -12.04 0.07
C GLY A 89 -17.16 -13.51 0.26
N ILE A 90 -16.03 -13.81 0.91
CA ILE A 90 -15.62 -15.19 1.18
C ILE A 90 -16.66 -15.94 2.02
N ILE A 91 -17.23 -15.29 3.03
CA ILE A 91 -18.24 -15.92 3.90
C ILE A 91 -19.54 -16.19 3.14
N ALA A 92 -19.96 -15.26 2.28
CA ALA A 92 -21.18 -15.41 1.48
C ALA A 92 -21.10 -16.62 0.53
N GLU A 93 -19.92 -16.93 -0.02
CA GLU A 93 -19.73 -17.99 -1.01
C GLU A 93 -19.23 -19.30 -0.38
N HIS A 94 -18.32 -19.24 0.59
CA HIS A 94 -17.57 -20.39 1.12
C HIS A 94 -17.72 -20.58 2.63
N GLY A 95 -18.48 -19.73 3.31
CA GLY A 95 -18.70 -19.80 4.75
C GLY A 95 -17.44 -19.54 5.58
N ILE A 96 -17.54 -19.85 6.90
CA ILE A 96 -16.44 -19.66 7.85
C ILE A 96 -15.26 -20.59 7.55
N ALA A 97 -15.52 -21.81 7.05
CA ALA A 97 -14.46 -22.76 6.71
C ALA A 97 -13.55 -22.22 5.59
N GLY A 98 -14.15 -21.62 4.54
CA GLY A 98 -13.41 -20.95 3.46
C GLY A 98 -12.55 -19.81 4.00
N LEU A 99 -13.12 -18.95 4.85
CA LEU A 99 -12.39 -17.85 5.48
C LEU A 99 -11.19 -18.34 6.30
N THR A 100 -11.37 -19.38 7.10
CA THR A 100 -10.29 -19.95 7.92
C THR A 100 -9.14 -20.45 7.05
N VAL A 101 -9.45 -21.21 5.99
CA VAL A 101 -8.44 -21.73 5.06
C VAL A 101 -7.75 -20.58 4.31
N ALA A 102 -8.51 -19.61 3.80
CA ALA A 102 -7.93 -18.43 3.14
C ALA A 102 -6.98 -17.66 4.07
N THR A 103 -7.35 -17.48 5.34
CA THR A 103 -6.52 -16.76 6.32
C THR A 103 -5.25 -17.55 6.68
N LEU A 104 -5.33 -18.87 6.83
CA LEU A 104 -4.16 -19.73 7.04
C LEU A 104 -3.20 -19.65 5.85
N MET A 105 -3.71 -19.77 4.62
CA MET A 105 -2.91 -19.68 3.40
C MET A 105 -2.28 -18.30 3.27
N ALA A 106 -3.02 -17.23 3.54
CA ALA A 106 -2.50 -15.86 3.55
C ALA A 106 -1.38 -15.69 4.58
N GLY A 107 -1.52 -16.30 5.75
CA GLY A 107 -0.46 -16.35 6.78
C GLY A 107 0.82 -16.98 6.26
N VAL A 108 0.71 -18.14 5.59
CA VAL A 108 1.87 -18.82 4.96
C VAL A 108 2.49 -17.96 3.86
N MET A 109 1.65 -17.37 2.98
CA MET A 109 2.13 -16.48 1.91
C MET A 109 2.91 -15.28 2.46
N LEU A 110 2.41 -14.64 3.52
CA LEU A 110 3.10 -13.51 4.18
C LEU A 110 4.45 -13.93 4.79
N ILE A 111 4.53 -15.12 5.40
CA ILE A 111 5.80 -15.66 5.91
C ILE A 111 6.78 -15.83 4.75
N LEU A 112 6.34 -16.45 3.66
CA LEU A 112 7.18 -16.64 2.46
C LEU A 112 7.61 -15.31 1.85
N MET A 113 6.71 -14.33 1.74
CA MET A 113 7.04 -12.98 1.27
C MET A 113 8.11 -12.31 2.14
N GLY A 114 8.04 -12.46 3.47
CA GLY A 114 9.05 -11.93 4.39
C GLY A 114 10.40 -12.63 4.26
N LEU A 115 10.41 -13.96 4.07
CA LEU A 115 11.63 -14.75 3.85
C LEU A 115 12.29 -14.45 2.51
N LEU A 116 11.50 -14.21 1.46
CA LEU A 116 11.95 -13.88 0.10
C LEU A 116 12.26 -12.39 -0.09
N HIS A 117 12.28 -11.58 0.98
CA HIS A 117 12.59 -10.14 0.97
C HIS A 117 11.59 -9.25 0.19
N PHE A 118 10.35 -9.69 0.00
CA PHE A 118 9.30 -8.91 -0.68
C PHE A 118 8.88 -7.66 0.09
N GLY A 119 9.21 -7.54 1.38
CA GLY A 119 9.04 -6.31 2.15
C GLY A 119 9.75 -5.10 1.55
N ASP A 120 10.82 -5.31 0.78
CA ASP A 120 11.54 -4.25 0.11
C ASP A 120 10.86 -3.80 -1.20
N LEU A 121 9.94 -4.61 -1.77
CA LEU A 121 9.24 -4.31 -3.01
C LEU A 121 8.03 -3.40 -2.80
N ILE A 122 7.46 -3.35 -1.61
CA ILE A 122 6.26 -2.54 -1.32
C ILE A 122 6.49 -1.04 -1.54
N LYS A 123 7.73 -0.56 -1.42
CA LYS A 123 8.09 0.83 -1.73
C LYS A 123 7.81 1.23 -3.20
N PHE A 124 7.64 0.26 -4.09
CA PHE A 124 7.32 0.47 -5.50
C PHE A 124 5.82 0.59 -5.79
N ILE A 125 4.95 0.37 -4.80
CA ILE A 125 3.50 0.56 -4.98
C ILE A 125 3.19 2.06 -5.02
N PRO A 126 2.63 2.57 -6.15
CA PRO A 126 2.30 3.97 -6.28
C PRO A 126 1.24 4.42 -5.28
N LYS A 127 1.39 5.65 -4.75
CA LYS A 127 0.41 6.25 -3.83
C LYS A 127 -0.99 6.39 -4.44
N THR A 128 -1.08 6.54 -5.75
CA THR A 128 -2.33 6.64 -6.52
C THR A 128 -3.19 5.39 -6.35
N ILE A 129 -2.56 4.22 -6.44
CA ILE A 129 -3.22 2.93 -6.21
C ILE A 129 -3.71 2.85 -4.77
N THR A 130 -2.82 3.12 -3.81
CA THR A 130 -3.14 3.06 -2.38
C THR A 130 -4.33 3.96 -2.02
N ILE A 131 -4.38 5.19 -2.55
CA ILE A 131 -5.47 6.12 -2.30
C ILE A 131 -6.76 5.67 -3.02
N GLY A 132 -6.64 5.19 -4.26
CA GLY A 132 -7.78 4.72 -5.05
C GLY A 132 -8.51 3.55 -4.37
N PHE A 133 -7.77 2.49 -4.01
CA PHE A 133 -8.39 1.34 -3.35
C PHE A 133 -8.89 1.66 -1.93
N THR A 134 -8.16 2.48 -1.17
CA THR A 134 -8.60 2.87 0.18
C THR A 134 -9.91 3.65 0.14
N LEU A 135 -10.08 4.54 -0.85
CA LEU A 135 -11.32 5.26 -1.08
C LEU A 135 -12.47 4.31 -1.47
N GLY A 136 -12.20 3.33 -2.35
CA GLY A 136 -13.18 2.31 -2.74
C GLY A 136 -13.64 1.46 -1.56
N ILE A 137 -12.71 0.97 -0.74
CA ILE A 137 -13.01 0.23 0.49
C ILE A 137 -13.85 1.09 1.45
N ALA A 138 -13.46 2.35 1.67
CA ALA A 138 -14.16 3.27 2.55
C ALA A 138 -15.62 3.46 2.11
N MET A 139 -15.86 3.63 0.81
CA MET A 139 -17.21 3.72 0.25
C MET A 139 -17.99 2.41 0.44
N GLY A 140 -17.36 1.26 0.19
CA GLY A 140 -17.96 -0.06 0.42
C GLY A 140 -18.39 -0.28 1.87
N ILE A 141 -17.56 0.16 2.84
CA ILE A 141 -17.87 0.09 4.28
C ILE A 141 -19.08 0.97 4.60
N VAL A 142 -19.07 2.24 4.20
CA VAL A 142 -20.15 3.18 4.48
C VAL A 142 -21.47 2.65 3.91
N VAL A 143 -21.48 2.22 2.65
CA VAL A 143 -22.66 1.64 2.02
C VAL A 143 -23.11 0.36 2.72
N GLY A 144 -22.17 -0.48 3.18
CA GLY A 144 -22.48 -1.69 3.95
C GLY A 144 -23.24 -1.42 5.26
N GLN A 145 -23.12 -0.23 5.84
CA GLN A 145 -23.75 0.11 7.12
C GLN A 145 -25.16 0.69 6.97
N VAL A 146 -25.64 0.95 5.77
CA VAL A 146 -26.93 1.65 5.53
C VAL A 146 -28.10 0.88 6.15
N LYS A 147 -28.14 -0.45 6.07
CA LYS A 147 -29.19 -1.28 6.67
C LYS A 147 -29.33 -1.04 8.17
N ASP A 148 -28.22 -1.19 8.90
CA ASP A 148 -28.23 -1.12 10.36
C ASP A 148 -28.34 0.33 10.86
N PHE A 149 -27.80 1.28 10.12
CA PHE A 149 -27.88 2.70 10.44
C PHE A 149 -29.30 3.25 10.29
N LEU A 150 -30.00 2.86 9.21
CA LEU A 150 -31.39 3.28 8.95
C LEU A 150 -32.41 2.35 9.61
N GLY A 151 -32.00 1.20 10.13
CA GLY A 151 -32.88 0.19 10.71
C GLY A 151 -33.81 -0.44 9.69
N LEU A 152 -33.32 -0.71 8.46
CA LEU A 152 -34.14 -1.26 7.39
C LEU A 152 -34.57 -2.70 7.69
N SER A 153 -35.87 -2.97 7.47
CA SER A 153 -36.44 -4.30 7.58
C SER A 153 -36.25 -5.05 6.26
N MET A 154 -35.11 -5.75 6.13
CA MET A 154 -34.74 -6.52 4.94
C MET A 154 -33.96 -7.77 5.32
N GLY A 155 -33.90 -8.74 4.41
CA GLY A 155 -33.12 -9.95 4.57
C GLY A 155 -31.59 -9.73 4.56
N ALA A 156 -30.84 -10.73 4.11
CA ALA A 156 -29.38 -10.61 3.95
C ALA A 156 -29.03 -9.49 2.96
N VAL A 157 -27.97 -8.76 3.26
CA VAL A 157 -27.45 -7.70 2.37
C VAL A 157 -26.66 -8.39 1.25
N PRO A 158 -26.91 -8.08 -0.03
CA PRO A 158 -26.09 -8.61 -1.14
C PRO A 158 -24.59 -8.29 -0.96
N ALA A 159 -23.72 -9.16 -1.46
CA ALA A 159 -22.27 -8.93 -1.38
C ALA A 159 -21.83 -7.80 -2.32
N GLU A 160 -22.41 -7.76 -3.52
CA GLU A 160 -22.08 -6.79 -4.58
C GLU A 160 -22.53 -5.36 -4.25
N PHE A 161 -21.71 -4.37 -4.64
CA PHE A 161 -21.98 -2.96 -4.36
C PHE A 161 -23.30 -2.47 -4.96
N VAL A 162 -23.55 -2.75 -6.24
CA VAL A 162 -24.78 -2.35 -6.93
C VAL A 162 -25.99 -3.07 -6.36
N GLY A 163 -25.85 -4.37 -6.06
CA GLY A 163 -26.91 -5.16 -5.40
C GLY A 163 -27.32 -4.56 -4.06
N LYS A 164 -26.36 -4.04 -3.26
CA LYS A 164 -26.64 -3.32 -1.99
C LYS A 164 -27.51 -2.10 -2.24
N LEU A 165 -27.13 -1.24 -3.19
CA LEU A 165 -27.87 0.00 -3.49
C LEU A 165 -29.30 -0.28 -3.94
N VAL A 166 -29.48 -1.27 -4.81
CA VAL A 166 -30.81 -1.70 -5.29
C VAL A 166 -31.65 -2.23 -4.12
N ALA A 167 -31.08 -3.12 -3.29
CA ALA A 167 -31.78 -3.68 -2.14
C ALA A 167 -32.19 -2.60 -1.13
N TYR A 168 -31.35 -1.60 -0.88
CA TYR A 168 -31.69 -0.46 -0.02
C TYR A 168 -32.80 0.40 -0.64
N GLY A 169 -32.76 0.68 -1.95
CA GLY A 169 -33.80 1.42 -2.64
C GLY A 169 -35.17 0.76 -2.52
N HIS A 170 -35.24 -0.56 -2.68
CA HIS A 170 -36.49 -1.31 -2.52
C HIS A 170 -37.05 -1.27 -1.09
N ASN A 171 -36.18 -1.22 -0.07
CA ASN A 171 -36.57 -1.27 1.34
C ASN A 171 -36.54 0.09 2.04
N ILE A 172 -36.33 1.19 1.32
CA ILE A 172 -36.19 2.54 1.92
C ILE A 172 -37.42 2.98 2.74
N LYS A 173 -38.60 2.50 2.37
CA LYS A 173 -39.85 2.80 3.10
C LYS A 173 -39.91 2.15 4.48
N SER A 174 -39.03 1.20 4.81
CA SER A 174 -38.99 0.53 6.11
C SER A 174 -38.06 1.20 7.12
N ILE A 175 -37.65 2.45 6.91
CA ILE A 175 -36.77 3.20 7.80
C ILE A 175 -37.39 3.29 9.21
N SER A 176 -36.58 2.93 10.22
CA SER A 176 -36.90 3.16 11.63
C SER A 176 -36.31 4.49 12.08
N PHE A 177 -37.17 5.49 12.30
CA PHE A 177 -36.73 6.82 12.75
C PHE A 177 -36.04 6.78 14.12
N VAL A 178 -36.45 5.86 15.01
CA VAL A 178 -35.83 5.68 16.33
C VAL A 178 -34.40 5.14 16.15
N THR A 179 -34.23 4.14 15.31
CA THR A 179 -32.91 3.57 15.00
C THR A 179 -31.99 4.63 14.38
N LEU A 180 -32.50 5.39 13.41
CA LEU A 180 -31.79 6.50 12.78
C LEU A 180 -31.37 7.57 13.80
N ALA A 181 -32.27 7.96 14.71
CA ALA A 181 -31.96 8.95 15.75
C ALA A 181 -30.82 8.49 16.67
N ILE A 182 -30.82 7.22 17.08
CA ILE A 182 -29.71 6.62 17.86
C ILE A 182 -28.41 6.61 17.07
N GLY A 183 -28.45 6.26 15.78
CA GLY A 183 -27.29 6.31 14.89
C GLY A 183 -26.73 7.73 14.72
N LEU A 184 -27.59 8.72 14.49
CA LEU A 184 -27.20 10.13 14.39
C LEU A 184 -26.61 10.67 15.71
N LEU A 185 -27.21 10.31 16.85
CA LEU A 185 -26.67 10.63 18.17
C LEU A 185 -25.24 10.04 18.35
N ALA A 186 -25.03 8.79 17.93
CA ALA A 186 -23.72 8.16 18.00
C ALA A 186 -22.68 8.88 17.11
N ILE A 187 -23.06 9.33 15.90
CA ILE A 187 -22.20 10.16 15.05
C ILE A 187 -21.89 11.50 15.72
N LEU A 188 -22.91 12.18 16.26
CA LEU A 188 -22.75 13.47 16.92
C LEU A 188 -21.77 13.37 18.09
N ILE A 189 -21.93 12.35 18.94
CA ILE A 189 -21.01 12.10 20.07
C ILE A 189 -19.58 11.93 19.56
N GLN A 190 -19.36 11.13 18.51
CA GLN A 190 -18.02 10.87 17.97
C GLN A 190 -17.36 12.12 17.37
N ILE A 191 -18.13 13.06 16.83
CA ILE A 191 -17.63 14.32 16.27
C ILE A 191 -17.34 15.35 17.37
N VAL A 192 -18.22 15.43 18.38
CA VAL A 192 -18.14 16.46 19.43
C VAL A 192 -17.17 16.05 20.55
N TRP A 193 -17.17 14.78 20.97
CA TRP A 193 -16.41 14.30 22.12
C TRP A 193 -14.89 14.58 22.06
N PRO A 194 -14.20 14.48 20.91
CA PRO A 194 -12.78 14.82 20.83
C PRO A 194 -12.44 16.27 21.18
N LYS A 195 -13.44 17.18 21.17
CA LYS A 195 -13.29 18.58 21.65
C LYS A 195 -13.36 18.68 23.18
N VAL A 196 -14.03 17.70 23.82
CA VAL A 196 -14.18 17.65 25.30
C VAL A 196 -13.01 16.89 25.91
N SER A 197 -12.70 15.72 25.39
CA SER A 197 -11.62 14.88 25.89
C SER A 197 -10.88 14.16 24.75
N LYS A 198 -9.56 14.31 24.72
CA LYS A 198 -8.68 13.57 23.80
C LYS A 198 -8.20 12.23 24.35
N LYS A 199 -8.42 11.98 25.66
CA LYS A 199 -7.97 10.76 26.33
C LYS A 199 -8.94 9.59 26.19
N ILE A 200 -10.24 9.88 26.15
CA ILE A 200 -11.29 8.87 26.03
C ILE A 200 -11.83 8.89 24.60
N PRO A 201 -11.89 7.74 23.88
CA PRO A 201 -12.39 7.70 22.52
C PRO A 201 -13.89 8.00 22.45
N GLY A 202 -14.28 8.81 21.46
CA GLY A 202 -15.69 9.17 21.26
C GLY A 202 -16.57 7.95 20.93
N SER A 203 -16.02 6.92 20.30
CA SER A 203 -16.73 5.66 20.02
C SER A 203 -17.14 4.91 21.28
N LEU A 204 -16.28 4.90 22.32
CA LEU A 204 -16.65 4.30 23.60
C LEU A 204 -17.81 5.05 24.27
N ILE A 205 -17.74 6.38 24.30
CA ILE A 205 -18.81 7.20 24.86
C ILE A 205 -20.11 7.04 24.07
N ALA A 206 -20.03 6.97 22.74
CA ALA A 206 -21.19 6.72 21.90
C ALA A 206 -21.87 5.39 22.26
N ILE A 207 -21.09 4.30 22.45
CA ILE A 207 -21.61 3.01 22.89
C ILE A 207 -22.28 3.14 24.27
N LEU A 208 -21.58 3.67 25.27
CA LEU A 208 -22.12 3.77 26.62
C LEU A 208 -23.41 4.57 26.66
N VAL A 209 -23.47 5.75 26.04
CA VAL A 209 -24.63 6.62 26.01
C VAL A 209 -25.80 5.98 25.25
N THR A 210 -25.56 5.45 24.05
CA THR A 210 -26.65 4.87 23.24
C THR A 210 -27.17 3.57 23.85
N THR A 211 -26.29 2.71 24.40
CA THR A 211 -26.70 1.50 25.12
C THR A 211 -27.55 1.83 26.34
N PHE A 212 -27.11 2.80 27.13
CA PHE A 212 -27.88 3.25 28.30
C PHE A 212 -29.28 3.79 27.93
N LEU A 213 -29.35 4.63 26.87
CA LEU A 213 -30.63 5.16 26.40
C LEU A 213 -31.55 4.05 25.90
N VAL A 214 -31.04 3.13 25.05
CA VAL A 214 -31.85 2.03 24.52
C VAL A 214 -32.35 1.11 25.63
N ALA A 215 -31.50 0.79 26.61
CA ALA A 215 -31.84 -0.12 27.72
C ALA A 215 -32.88 0.51 28.68
N ILE A 216 -32.69 1.78 29.08
CA ILE A 216 -33.61 2.45 30.04
C ILE A 216 -34.96 2.73 29.41
N PHE A 217 -34.98 3.33 28.22
CA PHE A 217 -36.23 3.71 27.55
C PHE A 217 -36.85 2.55 26.76
N LYS A 218 -36.25 1.34 26.79
CA LYS A 218 -36.71 0.16 26.05
C LYS A 218 -37.06 0.47 24.60
N LEU A 219 -36.15 1.23 23.94
CA LEU A 219 -36.38 1.68 22.57
C LEU A 219 -36.38 0.47 21.61
N PRO A 220 -37.23 0.49 20.56
CA PRO A 220 -37.32 -0.60 19.59
C PRO A 220 -36.16 -0.54 18.59
N VAL A 221 -34.94 -0.73 19.07
CA VAL A 221 -33.70 -0.72 18.29
C VAL A 221 -33.03 -2.07 18.46
N LYS A 222 -32.68 -2.71 17.35
CA LYS A 222 -31.95 -4.01 17.38
C LYS A 222 -30.59 -3.84 18.05
N THR A 223 -30.30 -4.75 18.98
CA THR A 223 -29.01 -4.86 19.68
C THR A 223 -28.19 -6.03 19.14
N ILE A 224 -26.93 -6.14 19.56
CA ILE A 224 -26.09 -7.30 19.19
C ILE A 224 -26.74 -8.59 19.71
N GLY A 225 -27.28 -8.58 20.94
CA GLY A 225 -27.90 -9.75 21.56
C GLY A 225 -29.17 -10.24 20.85
N ASP A 226 -29.86 -9.37 20.08
CA ASP A 226 -31.01 -9.77 19.28
C ASP A 226 -30.62 -10.54 18.00
N LEU A 227 -29.37 -10.39 17.55
CA LEU A 227 -28.87 -10.96 16.28
C LEU A 227 -27.82 -12.04 16.49
N TYR A 228 -27.06 -11.97 17.58
CA TYR A 228 -25.89 -12.83 17.82
C TYR A 228 -25.93 -13.41 19.23
N THR A 229 -25.59 -14.71 19.33
CA THR A 229 -25.38 -15.35 20.64
C THR A 229 -23.93 -15.11 21.06
N ILE A 230 -23.71 -14.23 22.03
CA ILE A 230 -22.39 -13.89 22.52
C ILE A 230 -21.87 -14.98 23.45
N LYS A 231 -20.72 -15.54 23.12
CA LYS A 231 -20.00 -16.48 23.98
C LYS A 231 -18.83 -15.78 24.65
N ALA A 232 -18.91 -15.64 25.98
CA ALA A 232 -17.75 -15.26 26.78
C ALA A 232 -16.89 -16.51 26.99
N GLY A 233 -15.66 -16.51 26.50
CA GLY A 233 -14.76 -17.64 26.65
C GLY A 233 -13.42 -17.43 25.94
N LEU A 234 -12.44 -18.22 26.31
CA LEU A 234 -11.15 -18.23 25.63
C LEU A 234 -11.31 -18.66 24.17
N PRO A 235 -10.54 -18.07 23.23
CA PRO A 235 -10.48 -18.56 21.86
C PRO A 235 -10.10 -20.04 21.85
N SER A 236 -10.93 -20.88 21.25
CA SER A 236 -10.66 -22.32 21.16
C SER A 236 -9.74 -22.60 19.99
N PHE A 237 -8.71 -23.41 20.22
CA PHE A 237 -7.85 -23.89 19.15
C PHE A 237 -8.61 -24.93 18.30
N THR A 238 -8.75 -24.65 17.02
CA THR A 238 -9.45 -25.54 16.08
C THR A 238 -8.63 -25.71 14.81
N ILE A 239 -8.40 -26.96 14.41
CA ILE A 239 -7.78 -27.25 13.12
C ILE A 239 -8.94 -27.44 12.12
N PRO A 240 -9.01 -26.60 11.06
CA PRO A 240 -10.08 -26.75 10.07
C PRO A 240 -9.92 -28.04 9.27
N THR A 241 -11.04 -28.59 8.83
CA THR A 241 -11.03 -29.67 7.83
C THR A 241 -10.65 -29.08 6.47
N ILE A 242 -9.48 -29.46 5.98
CA ILE A 242 -8.94 -28.92 4.73
C ILE A 242 -9.18 -29.96 3.62
N SER A 243 -9.92 -29.57 2.56
CA SER A 243 -10.02 -30.34 1.32
C SER A 243 -9.19 -29.72 0.21
N PHE A 244 -8.72 -30.52 -0.73
CA PHE A 244 -7.92 -30.02 -1.86
C PHE A 244 -8.72 -29.06 -2.74
N SER A 245 -10.02 -29.29 -2.94
CA SER A 245 -10.92 -28.38 -3.66
C SER A 245 -10.97 -27.01 -2.98
N LEU A 246 -11.15 -26.98 -1.65
CA LEU A 246 -11.22 -25.74 -0.89
C LEU A 246 -9.90 -24.95 -0.93
N ILE A 247 -8.75 -25.64 -0.87
CA ILE A 247 -7.44 -24.98 -1.05
C ILE A 247 -7.39 -24.29 -2.41
N ARG A 248 -7.77 -24.98 -3.50
CA ARG A 248 -7.72 -24.44 -4.85
C ARG A 248 -8.62 -23.20 -5.02
N GLU A 249 -9.81 -23.23 -4.47
CA GLU A 249 -10.75 -22.12 -4.48
C GLU A 249 -10.25 -20.92 -3.66
N MET A 250 -9.53 -21.18 -2.56
CA MET A 250 -9.03 -20.15 -1.65
C MET A 250 -7.66 -19.56 -2.04
N ILE A 251 -7.01 -20.02 -3.11
CA ILE A 251 -5.70 -19.47 -3.52
C ILE A 251 -5.80 -17.96 -3.79
N LEU A 252 -6.76 -17.54 -4.60
CA LEU A 252 -6.92 -16.13 -4.98
C LEU A 252 -7.40 -15.26 -3.79
N PRO A 253 -8.43 -15.64 -3.01
CA PRO A 253 -8.78 -14.94 -1.78
C PRO A 253 -7.63 -14.84 -0.78
N ALA A 254 -6.84 -15.90 -0.59
CA ALA A 254 -5.69 -15.90 0.30
C ALA A 254 -4.59 -14.95 -0.18
N PHE A 255 -4.31 -14.93 -1.47
CA PHE A 255 -3.37 -13.99 -2.08
C PHE A 255 -3.80 -12.54 -1.87
N THR A 256 -5.11 -12.25 -2.05
CA THR A 256 -5.70 -10.93 -1.77
C THR A 256 -5.46 -10.50 -0.34
N ILE A 257 -5.80 -11.37 0.62
CA ILE A 257 -5.59 -11.10 2.05
C ILE A 257 -4.11 -10.84 2.33
N ALA A 258 -3.20 -11.66 1.76
CA ALA A 258 -1.76 -11.52 1.98
C ALA A 258 -1.21 -10.19 1.43
N ILE A 259 -1.55 -9.84 0.20
CA ILE A 259 -1.10 -8.57 -0.41
C ILE A 259 -1.64 -7.37 0.36
N LEU A 260 -2.93 -7.37 0.71
CA LEU A 260 -3.52 -6.26 1.45
C LEU A 260 -2.92 -6.14 2.86
N ALA A 261 -2.72 -7.26 3.56
CA ALA A 261 -2.04 -7.28 4.86
C ALA A 261 -0.62 -6.74 4.77
N ALA A 262 0.13 -7.14 3.74
CA ALA A 262 1.49 -6.66 3.50
C ALA A 262 1.51 -5.13 3.26
N ILE A 263 0.65 -4.63 2.37
CA ILE A 263 0.58 -3.20 2.04
C ILE A 263 0.21 -2.38 3.28
N GLU A 264 -0.89 -2.72 3.96
CA GLU A 264 -1.37 -1.95 5.11
C GLU A 264 -0.38 -1.97 6.28
N SER A 265 0.18 -3.14 6.60
CA SER A 265 1.12 -3.28 7.71
C SER A 265 2.40 -2.48 7.47
N LEU A 266 2.96 -2.53 6.26
CA LEU A 266 4.18 -1.79 5.95
C LEU A 266 3.93 -0.28 5.80
N LEU A 267 2.77 0.14 5.27
CA LEU A 267 2.37 1.55 5.31
C LEU A 267 2.22 2.05 6.75
N SER A 268 1.59 1.26 7.63
CA SER A 268 1.46 1.57 9.05
C SER A 268 2.83 1.69 9.72
N ALA A 269 3.77 0.79 9.40
CA ALA A 269 5.13 0.81 9.91
C ALA A 269 5.90 2.05 9.44
N VAL A 270 5.80 2.43 8.16
CA VAL A 270 6.42 3.65 7.60
C VAL A 270 5.88 4.92 8.27
N VAL A 271 4.55 5.02 8.44
CA VAL A 271 3.93 6.15 9.12
C VAL A 271 4.41 6.25 10.58
N SER A 272 4.49 5.12 11.27
CA SER A 272 4.95 5.07 12.65
C SER A 272 6.45 5.40 12.80
N ASP A 273 7.26 5.03 11.83
CA ASP A 273 8.68 5.43 11.78
C ASP A 273 8.81 6.95 11.72
N GLY A 274 8.01 7.61 10.86
CA GLY A 274 7.95 9.07 10.79
C GLY A 274 7.54 9.74 12.09
N MET A 275 6.67 9.08 12.89
CA MET A 275 6.22 9.60 14.20
C MET A 275 7.23 9.38 15.32
N THR A 276 8.05 8.35 15.24
CA THR A 276 8.95 7.90 16.33
C THR A 276 10.43 8.16 16.06
N GLY A 277 10.78 8.54 14.82
CA GLY A 277 12.18 8.66 14.39
C GLY A 277 12.91 7.30 14.33
N SER A 278 12.17 6.18 14.31
CA SER A 278 12.73 4.84 14.23
C SER A 278 12.71 4.31 12.80
N LYS A 279 13.34 3.16 12.58
CA LYS A 279 13.28 2.45 11.31
C LYS A 279 12.83 1.01 11.55
N HIS A 280 11.73 0.60 10.91
CA HIS A 280 11.24 -0.76 11.00
C HIS A 280 12.06 -1.73 10.13
N LYS A 281 11.81 -3.01 10.29
CA LYS A 281 12.34 -4.10 9.46
C LYS A 281 11.19 -4.72 8.67
N SER A 282 11.05 -4.35 7.40
CA SER A 282 9.90 -4.73 6.56
C SER A 282 9.70 -6.24 6.48
N ASN A 283 10.79 -7.00 6.25
CA ASN A 283 10.70 -8.45 6.11
C ASN A 283 10.33 -9.17 7.42
N ALA A 284 10.87 -8.71 8.56
CA ALA A 284 10.47 -9.22 9.87
C ALA A 284 9.01 -8.90 10.19
N GLU A 285 8.54 -7.73 9.75
CA GLU A 285 7.14 -7.33 9.89
C GLU A 285 6.21 -8.25 9.11
N LEU A 286 6.53 -8.57 7.83
CA LEU A 286 5.75 -9.51 7.03
C LEU A 286 5.68 -10.90 7.65
N VAL A 287 6.81 -11.43 8.16
CA VAL A 287 6.81 -12.72 8.86
C VAL A 287 5.90 -12.67 10.09
N ALA A 288 5.95 -11.59 10.87
CA ALA A 288 5.09 -11.43 12.05
C ALA A 288 3.61 -11.34 11.69
N GLN A 289 3.28 -10.60 10.63
CA GLN A 289 1.92 -10.53 10.07
C GLN A 289 1.44 -11.92 9.62
N GLY A 290 2.32 -12.69 8.97
CA GLY A 290 2.03 -14.05 8.54
C GLY A 290 1.75 -14.98 9.71
N VAL A 291 2.62 -15.00 10.73
CA VAL A 291 2.41 -15.79 11.95
C VAL A 291 1.14 -15.33 12.68
N GLY A 292 0.90 -14.02 12.78
CA GLY A 292 -0.31 -13.45 13.39
C GLY A 292 -1.59 -13.93 12.70
N ASN A 293 -1.64 -13.92 11.36
CA ASN A 293 -2.79 -14.39 10.59
C ASN A 293 -2.97 -15.90 10.72
N PHE A 294 -1.89 -16.66 10.63
CA PHE A 294 -1.93 -18.12 10.79
C PHE A 294 -2.50 -18.52 12.15
N MET A 295 -2.00 -17.90 13.22
CA MET A 295 -2.50 -18.14 14.57
C MET A 295 -3.92 -17.63 14.77
N SER A 296 -4.28 -16.46 14.22
CA SER A 296 -5.65 -15.93 14.27
C SER A 296 -6.65 -16.94 13.72
N ALA A 297 -6.37 -17.51 12.55
CA ALA A 297 -7.24 -18.51 11.93
C ALA A 297 -7.42 -19.78 12.77
N LEU A 298 -6.35 -20.28 13.39
CA LEU A 298 -6.40 -21.46 14.26
C LEU A 298 -7.21 -21.23 15.54
N PHE A 299 -7.31 -19.99 16.01
CA PHE A 299 -8.09 -19.60 17.18
C PHE A 299 -9.45 -18.98 16.83
N GLY A 300 -9.97 -19.23 15.63
CA GLY A 300 -11.29 -18.77 15.20
C GLY A 300 -11.40 -17.27 14.93
N GLY A 301 -10.28 -16.59 14.76
CA GLY A 301 -10.25 -15.19 14.36
C GLY A 301 -10.36 -15.01 12.84
N ILE A 302 -10.38 -13.72 12.44
CA ILE A 302 -10.43 -13.29 11.04
C ILE A 302 -9.07 -12.71 10.61
N PRO A 303 -8.85 -12.40 9.32
CA PRO A 303 -7.63 -11.76 8.84
C PRO A 303 -7.26 -10.49 9.60
N ALA A 304 -5.98 -10.32 9.85
CA ALA A 304 -5.38 -9.22 10.60
C ALA A 304 -4.28 -8.51 9.82
N THR A 305 -4.08 -7.23 10.12
CA THR A 305 -2.92 -6.47 9.68
C THR A 305 -2.56 -5.39 10.68
N GLY A 306 -1.42 -4.73 10.48
CA GLY A 306 -1.04 -3.54 11.23
C GLY A 306 -1.91 -2.35 10.86
N ALA A 307 -2.54 -1.71 11.84
CA ALA A 307 -3.48 -0.63 11.62
C ALA A 307 -2.86 0.74 11.91
N ILE A 308 -2.84 1.64 10.91
CA ILE A 308 -2.25 2.99 11.01
C ILE A 308 -2.85 3.77 12.18
N ALA A 309 -4.18 3.81 12.30
CA ALA A 309 -4.89 4.59 13.34
C ALA A 309 -4.58 4.09 14.75
N ARG A 310 -4.56 2.77 14.95
CA ARG A 310 -4.22 2.13 16.23
C ARG A 310 -2.77 2.36 16.61
N THR A 311 -1.86 2.19 15.66
CA THR A 311 -0.43 2.42 15.82
C THR A 311 -0.14 3.89 16.14
N ALA A 312 -0.80 4.82 15.45
CA ALA A 312 -0.69 6.24 15.76
C ALA A 312 -1.25 6.58 17.16
N ALA A 313 -2.36 5.95 17.57
CA ALA A 313 -2.89 6.11 18.92
C ALA A 313 -1.90 5.59 19.98
N ASN A 314 -1.28 4.44 19.75
CA ASN A 314 -0.23 3.90 20.61
C ASN A 314 0.92 4.91 20.80
N VAL A 315 1.46 5.43 19.69
CA VAL A 315 2.57 6.41 19.72
C VAL A 315 2.18 7.70 20.43
N LYS A 316 0.97 8.23 20.17
CA LYS A 316 0.47 9.47 20.80
C LYS A 316 0.28 9.33 22.32
N ASN A 317 -0.04 8.12 22.79
CA ASN A 317 -0.20 7.84 24.22
C ASN A 317 1.11 7.38 24.92
N GLY A 318 2.25 7.47 24.24
CA GLY A 318 3.56 7.24 24.83
C GLY A 318 4.14 5.85 24.60
N GLY A 319 3.47 4.98 23.86
CA GLY A 319 4.00 3.67 23.45
C GLY A 319 5.23 3.82 22.55
N ARG A 320 6.30 3.13 22.88
CA ARG A 320 7.57 3.17 22.15
C ARG A 320 8.18 1.79 21.92
N THR A 321 7.58 0.76 22.50
CA THR A 321 8.08 -0.62 22.35
C THR A 321 6.95 -1.59 22.06
N PRO A 322 7.26 -2.80 21.55
CA PRO A 322 6.27 -3.84 21.29
C PRO A 322 5.48 -4.28 22.53
N VAL A 323 6.00 -3.98 23.75
CA VAL A 323 5.31 -4.28 25.01
C VAL A 323 3.92 -3.64 25.05
N ALA A 324 3.75 -2.43 24.53
CA ALA A 324 2.45 -1.77 24.48
C ALA A 324 1.41 -2.60 23.69
N GLY A 325 1.81 -3.22 22.56
CA GLY A 325 0.92 -4.08 21.79
C GLY A 325 0.62 -5.42 22.48
N MET A 326 1.57 -5.98 23.21
CA MET A 326 1.31 -7.18 24.03
C MET A 326 0.35 -6.88 25.17
N VAL A 327 0.52 -5.74 25.86
CA VAL A 327 -0.41 -5.26 26.91
C VAL A 327 -1.80 -5.02 26.33
N HIS A 328 -1.89 -4.40 25.15
CA HIS A 328 -3.15 -4.22 24.43
C HIS A 328 -3.88 -5.57 24.22
N ALA A 329 -3.18 -6.58 23.70
CA ALA A 329 -3.75 -7.90 23.45
C ALA A 329 -4.21 -8.56 24.76
N PHE A 330 -3.39 -8.51 25.82
CA PHE A 330 -3.75 -9.04 27.13
C PHE A 330 -4.95 -8.32 27.76
N THR A 331 -5.02 -7.00 27.63
CA THR A 331 -6.16 -6.20 28.11
C THR A 331 -7.44 -6.58 27.39
N LEU A 332 -7.41 -6.77 26.06
CA LEU A 332 -8.58 -7.24 25.31
C LEU A 332 -9.00 -8.64 25.71
N LEU A 333 -8.06 -9.51 26.05
CA LEU A 333 -8.38 -10.85 26.60
C LEU A 333 -9.15 -10.74 27.92
N LEU A 334 -8.73 -9.88 28.84
CA LEU A 334 -9.46 -9.63 30.09
C LEU A 334 -10.86 -9.07 29.82
N ILE A 335 -10.98 -8.13 28.88
CA ILE A 335 -12.27 -7.56 28.49
C ILE A 335 -13.19 -8.64 27.90
N LEU A 336 -12.64 -9.50 27.03
CA LEU A 336 -13.39 -10.63 26.47
C LEU A 336 -13.97 -11.56 27.54
N LEU A 337 -13.16 -11.88 28.56
CA LEU A 337 -13.57 -12.80 29.61
C LEU A 337 -14.63 -12.22 30.56
N PHE A 338 -14.52 -10.91 30.89
CA PHE A 338 -15.33 -10.30 31.94
C PHE A 338 -16.42 -9.38 31.43
N LEU A 339 -16.19 -8.66 30.31
CA LEU A 339 -17.11 -7.63 29.83
C LEU A 339 -17.89 -8.01 28.57
N MET A 340 -17.52 -9.11 27.88
CA MET A 340 -18.18 -9.49 26.64
C MET A 340 -19.71 -9.71 26.76
N PRO A 341 -20.27 -10.29 27.84
CA PRO A 341 -21.71 -10.43 27.98
C PRO A 341 -22.47 -9.10 27.90
N TYR A 342 -21.87 -8.00 28.36
CA TYR A 342 -22.48 -6.68 28.29
C TYR A 342 -22.52 -6.08 26.88
N ALA A 343 -21.74 -6.62 25.96
CA ALA A 343 -21.75 -6.21 24.56
C ALA A 343 -23.10 -6.55 23.88
N SER A 344 -23.86 -7.51 24.40
CA SER A 344 -25.20 -7.85 23.90
C SER A 344 -26.16 -6.68 23.87
N TYR A 345 -26.02 -5.71 24.76
CA TYR A 345 -26.89 -4.54 24.86
C TYR A 345 -26.55 -3.41 23.86
N ILE A 346 -25.43 -3.51 23.12
CA ILE A 346 -24.99 -2.46 22.21
C ILE A 346 -25.93 -2.39 21.00
N PRO A 347 -26.48 -1.20 20.66
CA PRO A 347 -27.33 -1.03 19.49
C PRO A 347 -26.55 -1.19 18.17
N MET A 348 -27.13 -1.91 17.20
CA MET A 348 -26.52 -2.10 15.87
C MET A 348 -26.29 -0.76 15.14
N SER A 349 -27.22 0.19 15.28
CA SER A 349 -27.06 1.53 14.70
C SER A 349 -25.88 2.32 15.25
N CYS A 350 -25.49 2.08 16.52
CA CYS A 350 -24.30 2.68 17.10
C CYS A 350 -23.03 2.11 16.45
N LEU A 351 -22.95 0.79 16.24
CA LEU A 351 -21.83 0.15 15.55
C LEU A 351 -21.74 0.60 14.09
N ALA A 352 -22.89 0.70 13.41
CA ALA A 352 -22.95 1.23 12.05
C ALA A 352 -22.43 2.68 11.99
N ALA A 353 -22.82 3.53 12.94
CA ALA A 353 -22.32 4.90 13.08
C ALA A 353 -20.79 4.95 13.28
N ILE A 354 -20.25 4.04 14.10
CA ILE A 354 -18.78 3.92 14.30
C ILE A 354 -18.10 3.59 12.98
N LEU A 355 -18.61 2.62 12.22
CA LEU A 355 -18.01 2.21 10.96
C LEU A 355 -18.15 3.26 9.85
N ILE A 356 -19.24 4.03 9.83
CA ILE A 356 -19.40 5.19 8.94
C ILE A 356 -18.30 6.23 9.20
N ILE A 357 -18.05 6.57 10.46
CA ILE A 357 -16.96 7.50 10.84
C ILE A 357 -15.58 6.92 10.50
N VAL A 358 -15.38 5.61 10.68
CA VAL A 358 -14.15 4.94 10.28
C VAL A 358 -13.97 5.00 8.76
N GLY A 359 -14.99 4.70 7.97
CA GLY A 359 -14.98 4.82 6.52
C GLY A 359 -14.66 6.25 6.07
N TYR A 360 -15.31 7.26 6.67
CA TYR A 360 -15.01 8.67 6.41
C TYR A 360 -13.55 9.03 6.68
N ASN A 361 -13.01 8.62 7.83
CA ASN A 361 -11.62 8.89 8.20
C ASN A 361 -10.62 8.13 7.31
N MET A 362 -10.95 6.89 6.94
CA MET A 362 -10.10 6.05 6.10
C MET A 362 -10.09 6.52 4.64
N SER A 363 -11.17 7.10 4.15
CA SER A 363 -11.31 7.53 2.74
C SER A 363 -10.18 8.46 2.27
N GLY A 364 -9.58 9.23 3.18
CA GLY A 364 -8.53 10.19 2.85
C GLY A 364 -8.97 11.20 1.76
N TRP A 365 -10.27 11.46 1.65
CA TRP A 365 -10.89 12.23 0.56
C TRP A 365 -10.21 13.57 0.29
N ARG A 366 -9.69 14.25 1.34
CA ARG A 366 -8.93 15.51 1.18
C ARG A 366 -7.65 15.32 0.40
N THR A 367 -6.96 14.20 0.62
CA THR A 367 -5.74 13.83 -0.13
C THR A 367 -6.09 13.45 -1.56
N CYS A 368 -7.19 12.73 -1.76
CA CYS A 368 -7.72 12.40 -3.08
C CYS A 368 -8.04 13.67 -3.89
N VAL A 369 -8.80 14.61 -3.32
CA VAL A 369 -9.13 15.89 -3.97
C VAL A 369 -7.87 16.70 -4.29
N ARG A 370 -6.91 16.75 -3.39
CA ARG A 370 -5.62 17.42 -3.65
C ARG A 370 -4.91 16.76 -4.83
N MET A 371 -4.82 15.43 -4.83
CA MET A 371 -4.15 14.68 -5.89
C MET A 371 -4.80 14.90 -7.25
N VAL A 372 -6.13 14.87 -7.33
CA VAL A 372 -6.87 15.16 -8.58
C VAL A 372 -6.58 16.57 -9.10
N LYS A 373 -6.30 17.53 -8.22
CA LYS A 373 -5.98 18.92 -8.62
C LYS A 373 -4.51 19.14 -9.02
N THR A 374 -3.58 18.33 -8.52
CA THR A 374 -2.14 18.60 -8.65
C THR A 374 -1.35 17.51 -9.36
N ALA A 375 -1.87 16.30 -9.47
CA ALA A 375 -1.15 15.19 -10.09
C ALA A 375 -1.24 15.22 -11.62
N PRO A 376 -0.29 14.59 -12.32
CA PRO A 376 -0.38 14.34 -13.75
C PRO A 376 -1.63 13.54 -14.14
N LYS A 377 -2.14 13.78 -15.35
CA LYS A 377 -3.37 13.10 -15.84
C LYS A 377 -3.27 11.56 -15.79
N SER A 378 -2.09 11.01 -16.05
CA SER A 378 -1.82 9.56 -15.93
C SER A 378 -2.05 9.03 -14.52
N ASP A 379 -1.59 9.77 -13.50
CA ASP A 379 -1.73 9.37 -12.10
C ASP A 379 -3.18 9.48 -11.63
N ILE A 380 -3.91 10.50 -12.12
CA ILE A 380 -5.35 10.65 -11.89
C ILE A 380 -6.12 9.48 -12.52
N ALA A 381 -5.77 9.07 -13.74
CA ALA A 381 -6.38 7.92 -14.40
C ALA A 381 -6.20 6.62 -13.59
N VAL A 382 -4.97 6.35 -13.12
CA VAL A 382 -4.69 5.20 -12.24
C VAL A 382 -5.55 5.25 -10.98
N LEU A 383 -5.63 6.39 -10.32
CA LEU A 383 -6.42 6.57 -9.10
C LEU A 383 -7.91 6.26 -9.35
N ILE A 384 -8.50 6.86 -10.39
CA ILE A 384 -9.93 6.69 -10.71
C ILE A 384 -10.23 5.24 -11.10
N ILE A 385 -9.40 4.64 -11.96
CA ILE A 385 -9.59 3.26 -12.39
C ILE A 385 -9.47 2.30 -11.21
N THR A 386 -8.45 2.45 -10.37
CA THR A 386 -8.29 1.63 -9.17
C THR A 386 -9.48 1.80 -8.21
N PHE A 387 -9.99 3.02 -8.02
CA PHE A 387 -11.19 3.28 -7.21
C PHE A 387 -12.42 2.55 -7.76
N LEU A 388 -12.68 2.70 -9.06
CA LEU A 388 -13.85 2.08 -9.71
C LEU A 388 -13.76 0.55 -9.68
N LEU A 389 -12.59 0.00 -9.99
CA LEU A 389 -12.38 -1.45 -9.93
C LEU A 389 -12.55 -2.01 -8.52
N THR A 390 -12.08 -1.29 -7.49
CA THR A 390 -12.29 -1.69 -6.09
C THR A 390 -13.77 -1.67 -5.69
N LEU A 391 -14.55 -0.76 -6.25
CA LEU A 391 -15.96 -0.56 -5.88
C LEU A 391 -16.89 -1.56 -6.58
N PHE A 392 -16.65 -1.83 -7.87
CA PHE A 392 -17.56 -2.60 -8.72
C PHE A 392 -17.13 -4.05 -8.99
N PHE A 393 -15.84 -4.35 -8.77
CA PHE A 393 -15.28 -5.69 -8.99
C PHE A 393 -14.64 -6.21 -7.70
N ASP A 394 -13.40 -6.62 -7.77
CA ASP A 394 -12.63 -7.14 -6.65
C ASP A 394 -11.38 -6.29 -6.41
N LEU A 395 -10.96 -6.21 -5.15
CA LEU A 395 -9.77 -5.50 -4.74
C LEU A 395 -8.49 -6.04 -5.40
N VAL A 396 -8.41 -7.36 -5.62
CA VAL A 396 -7.25 -7.98 -6.32
C VAL A 396 -7.13 -7.42 -7.72
N ILE A 397 -8.22 -7.49 -8.47
CA ILE A 397 -8.29 -6.97 -9.84
C ILE A 397 -7.92 -5.48 -9.86
N ALA A 398 -8.39 -4.72 -8.85
CA ALA A 398 -8.08 -3.29 -8.75
C ALA A 398 -6.58 -3.03 -8.53
N ILE A 399 -5.92 -3.81 -7.67
CA ILE A 399 -4.49 -3.66 -7.37
C ILE A 399 -3.65 -4.14 -8.55
N GLU A 400 -3.94 -5.33 -9.09
CA GLU A 400 -3.19 -5.91 -10.21
C GLU A 400 -3.27 -5.01 -11.44
N PHE A 401 -4.48 -4.66 -11.86
CA PHE A 401 -4.69 -3.79 -13.02
C PHE A 401 -4.14 -2.39 -12.78
N GLY A 402 -4.33 -1.85 -11.57
CA GLY A 402 -3.78 -0.56 -11.17
C GLY A 402 -2.25 -0.53 -11.25
N MET A 403 -1.56 -1.59 -10.78
CA MET A 403 -0.10 -1.71 -10.85
C MET A 403 0.40 -1.82 -12.30
N VAL A 404 -0.22 -2.68 -13.11
CA VAL A 404 0.14 -2.83 -14.52
C VAL A 404 -0.05 -1.50 -15.26
N LEU A 405 -1.19 -0.84 -15.06
CA LEU A 405 -1.46 0.46 -15.68
C LEU A 405 -0.48 1.54 -15.21
N ALA A 406 -0.18 1.61 -13.92
CA ALA A 406 0.78 2.58 -13.37
C ALA A 406 2.19 2.35 -13.93
N ALA A 407 2.64 1.09 -14.02
CA ALA A 407 3.93 0.74 -14.61
C ALA A 407 3.99 1.11 -16.10
N PHE A 408 2.93 0.80 -16.86
CA PHE A 408 2.85 1.15 -18.28
C PHE A 408 2.87 2.67 -18.51
N LEU A 409 2.09 3.44 -17.74
CA LEU A 409 2.06 4.90 -17.85
C LEU A 409 3.37 5.55 -17.39
N PHE A 410 4.05 4.92 -16.41
CA PHE A 410 5.39 5.36 -16.01
C PHE A 410 6.41 5.13 -17.13
N LEU A 411 6.42 3.93 -17.76
CA LEU A 411 7.30 3.63 -18.89
C LEU A 411 7.05 4.58 -20.07
N LYS A 412 5.77 4.86 -20.39
CA LYS A 412 5.42 5.85 -21.40
C LYS A 412 5.98 7.22 -21.07
N ARG A 413 5.82 7.70 -19.84
CA ARG A 413 6.35 8.99 -19.40
C ARG A 413 7.88 9.03 -19.49
N MET A 414 8.57 7.95 -19.16
CA MET A 414 10.02 7.85 -19.29
C MET A 414 10.45 7.89 -20.77
N SER A 415 9.67 7.28 -21.67
CA SER A 415 9.89 7.37 -23.12
C SER A 415 9.69 8.79 -23.66
N ASP A 416 8.62 9.47 -23.20
CA ASP A 416 8.30 10.85 -23.65
C ASP A 416 9.36 11.90 -23.23
N ILE A 417 10.18 11.61 -22.20
CA ILE A 417 11.27 12.47 -21.73
C ILE A 417 12.58 12.20 -22.49
N ALA A 418 12.69 11.01 -23.12
CA ALA A 418 13.88 10.69 -23.89
C ALA A 418 13.98 11.61 -25.12
N GLU A 419 15.11 12.25 -25.28
CA GLU A 419 15.32 13.28 -26.32
C GLU A 419 16.75 13.16 -26.89
N VAL A 420 16.87 13.44 -28.17
CA VAL A 420 18.16 13.61 -28.85
C VAL A 420 18.29 15.07 -29.26
N ARG A 421 19.35 15.72 -28.84
CA ARG A 421 19.64 17.10 -29.22
C ARG A 421 20.93 17.15 -30.02
N GLN A 422 20.88 17.79 -31.19
CA GLN A 422 22.08 18.13 -31.96
C GLN A 422 22.72 19.38 -31.39
N TRP A 423 24.03 19.35 -31.21
CA TRP A 423 24.80 20.55 -30.92
C TRP A 423 24.97 21.35 -32.20
N THR A 424 24.28 22.48 -32.27
CA THR A 424 24.46 23.42 -33.37
C THR A 424 25.46 24.52 -32.97
N TYR A 425 26.52 24.69 -33.74
CA TYR A 425 27.40 25.85 -33.64
C TYR A 425 26.62 27.09 -34.11
N LYS A 426 26.29 27.99 -33.19
CA LYS A 426 25.87 29.36 -33.59
C LYS A 426 27.13 30.18 -33.82
N GLY A 427 27.55 30.27 -35.09
CA GLY A 427 28.36 31.39 -35.54
C GLY A 427 27.54 32.66 -35.37
N SER A 428 28.09 33.61 -34.66
CA SER A 428 27.68 35.04 -34.47
C SER A 428 26.43 35.50 -35.23
N SER A 429 25.25 35.49 -34.61
CA SER A 429 24.18 36.48 -34.82
C SER A 429 23.16 36.40 -33.69
N ASP A 430 23.01 37.54 -33.02
CA ASP A 430 21.96 38.01 -32.13
C ASP A 430 20.76 37.08 -31.85
N ASP A 431 20.84 36.33 -30.76
CA ASP A 431 19.70 36.01 -29.89
C ASP A 431 20.21 35.50 -28.53
N ASP A 432 20.61 36.44 -27.69
CA ASP A 432 21.02 36.29 -26.31
C ASP A 432 19.82 35.97 -25.41
N LYS A 433 19.33 34.72 -25.34
CA LYS A 433 18.41 34.35 -24.22
C LYS A 433 18.37 32.88 -23.81
N LEU A 434 19.26 31.99 -24.27
CA LEU A 434 19.25 30.58 -23.83
C LEU A 434 20.66 30.00 -23.65
N SER A 435 21.61 30.77 -23.13
CA SER A 435 23.00 30.31 -22.92
C SER A 435 23.50 30.53 -21.49
N GLU A 436 22.81 30.01 -20.50
CA GLU A 436 23.46 29.74 -19.21
C GLU A 436 23.82 28.24 -19.19
N GLU A 437 25.16 27.97 -19.17
CA GLU A 437 25.81 26.68 -18.93
C GLU A 437 26.06 25.69 -20.09
N VAL A 438 26.41 26.16 -21.28
CA VAL A 438 27.20 25.28 -22.18
C VAL A 438 28.47 26.04 -22.55
N ASP A 439 29.62 25.63 -22.04
CA ASP A 439 30.92 26.03 -22.58
C ASP A 439 30.87 25.76 -24.08
N LEU A 440 30.84 26.82 -24.90
CA LEU A 440 30.84 26.76 -26.36
C LEU A 440 32.19 26.22 -26.82
N LYS A 441 32.28 24.87 -26.91
CA LYS A 441 33.49 24.22 -27.41
C LYS A 441 33.48 24.21 -28.92
N TYR A 442 34.63 24.44 -29.50
CA TYR A 442 34.83 24.32 -30.94
C TYR A 442 34.52 22.90 -31.40
N VAL A 443 33.58 22.77 -32.33
CA VAL A 443 33.27 21.47 -32.99
C VAL A 443 33.91 21.51 -34.37
N PRO A 444 34.79 20.54 -34.70
CA PRO A 444 35.42 20.47 -36.02
C PRO A 444 34.39 20.43 -37.16
N THR A 445 34.69 21.08 -38.27
CA THR A 445 33.76 21.22 -39.41
C THR A 445 33.29 19.90 -40.02
N ASN A 446 34.09 18.84 -39.89
CA ASN A 446 33.79 17.48 -40.34
C ASN A 446 33.01 16.63 -39.34
N THR A 447 32.57 17.21 -38.18
CA THR A 447 31.99 16.48 -37.08
C THR A 447 30.55 16.89 -36.82
N ILE A 448 29.70 15.93 -36.43
CA ILE A 448 28.35 16.16 -35.89
C ILE A 448 28.34 15.64 -34.48
N VAL A 449 27.75 16.39 -33.54
CA VAL A 449 27.60 15.98 -32.15
C VAL A 449 26.12 15.89 -31.79
N TYR A 450 25.70 14.74 -31.31
CA TYR A 450 24.38 14.54 -30.70
C TYR A 450 24.54 14.22 -29.22
N GLU A 451 23.66 14.74 -28.41
CA GLU A 451 23.55 14.39 -27.01
C GLU A 451 22.23 13.67 -26.74
N ILE A 452 22.31 12.52 -26.08
CA ILE A 452 21.17 11.70 -25.72
C ILE A 452 20.80 11.98 -24.27
N PHE A 453 19.51 12.26 -24.04
CA PHE A 453 18.94 12.49 -22.72
C PHE A 453 17.95 11.36 -22.38
N GLY A 454 18.05 10.81 -21.17
CA GLY A 454 17.14 9.80 -20.64
C GLY A 454 17.65 8.37 -20.76
N ALA A 455 16.80 7.42 -20.34
CA ALA A 455 17.12 6.00 -20.40
C ALA A 455 16.97 5.47 -21.84
N LEU A 456 17.93 4.68 -22.28
CA LEU A 456 17.96 4.08 -23.60
C LEU A 456 17.38 2.66 -23.51
N PHE A 457 16.06 2.52 -23.76
CA PHE A 457 15.33 1.28 -23.58
C PHE A 457 14.27 1.08 -24.68
N PHE A 458 13.63 -0.08 -24.70
CA PHE A 458 12.68 -0.45 -25.76
C PHE A 458 11.58 0.61 -26.03
N GLY A 459 11.11 1.33 -25.00
CA GLY A 459 10.10 2.38 -25.16
C GLY A 459 10.62 3.68 -25.81
N ALA A 460 11.92 3.93 -25.78
CA ALA A 460 12.56 5.12 -26.30
C ALA A 460 13.41 4.87 -27.56
N ALA A 461 13.57 3.61 -27.99
CA ALA A 461 14.46 3.24 -29.09
C ALA A 461 14.19 4.03 -30.38
N ASN A 462 12.93 4.26 -30.75
CA ASN A 462 12.55 4.98 -31.98
C ASN A 462 12.95 6.45 -32.01
N VAL A 463 13.17 7.08 -30.84
CA VAL A 463 13.60 8.50 -30.76
C VAL A 463 15.03 8.66 -31.25
N PHE A 464 15.82 7.59 -31.23
CA PHE A 464 17.25 7.60 -31.51
C PHE A 464 17.62 7.12 -32.91
N THR A 465 16.66 6.85 -33.78
CA THR A 465 16.91 6.39 -35.16
C THR A 465 17.01 7.53 -36.17
N ASN A 466 16.56 8.72 -35.85
CA ASN A 466 16.52 9.86 -36.77
C ASN A 466 17.73 10.80 -36.57
N PHE A 467 18.92 10.33 -36.94
CA PHE A 467 20.08 11.22 -37.03
C PHE A 467 20.16 11.85 -38.42
N GLU A 468 20.10 13.20 -38.48
CA GLU A 468 20.41 13.90 -39.73
C GLU A 468 21.90 13.80 -40.03
N HIS A 469 22.22 13.26 -41.18
CA HIS A 469 23.59 13.07 -41.62
C HIS A 469 23.92 14.29 -42.51
N GLY A 470 24.65 15.29 -41.97
CA GLY A 470 25.09 16.45 -42.76
C GLY A 470 26.01 16.02 -43.91
N GLU A 471 25.79 16.56 -45.10
CA GLU A 471 26.71 16.39 -46.23
C GLU A 471 28.12 16.90 -45.86
N GLY A 472 29.16 16.13 -46.21
CA GLY A 472 30.56 16.49 -45.96
C GLY A 472 31.06 16.26 -44.53
N LYS A 473 30.37 15.41 -43.73
CA LYS A 473 30.78 15.03 -42.39
C LYS A 473 31.40 13.61 -42.41
N ASN A 474 32.47 13.43 -41.60
CA ASN A 474 33.19 12.17 -41.49
C ASN A 474 33.12 11.55 -40.08
N VAL A 475 32.69 12.36 -39.07
CA VAL A 475 32.66 11.90 -37.68
C VAL A 475 31.30 12.19 -37.07
N LEU A 476 30.75 11.18 -36.37
CA LEU A 476 29.54 11.30 -35.54
C LEU A 476 29.94 11.06 -34.09
N ILE A 477 29.74 12.06 -33.22
CA ILE A 477 29.91 11.92 -31.77
C ILE A 477 28.54 11.80 -31.11
N ILE A 478 28.35 10.74 -30.32
CA ILE A 478 27.15 10.58 -29.48
C ILE A 478 27.57 10.75 -28.01
N ARG A 479 27.10 11.80 -27.37
CA ARG A 479 27.33 12.07 -25.97
C ARG A 479 26.30 11.35 -25.11
N MET A 480 26.78 10.44 -24.24
CA MET A 480 25.96 9.55 -23.41
C MET A 480 25.96 9.93 -21.92
N ARG A 481 26.45 11.11 -21.55
CA ARG A 481 26.53 11.58 -20.15
C ARG A 481 25.18 11.48 -19.43
N ASN A 482 24.09 11.80 -20.13
CA ASN A 482 22.74 11.82 -19.60
C ASN A 482 21.96 10.53 -19.86
N VAL A 483 22.64 9.43 -20.20
CA VAL A 483 22.09 8.07 -20.34
C VAL A 483 22.45 7.25 -19.10
N PRO A 484 21.58 7.20 -18.08
CA PRO A 484 21.90 6.47 -16.83
C PRO A 484 21.76 4.97 -16.96
N VAL A 485 20.89 4.50 -17.86
CA VAL A 485 20.56 3.07 -18.04
C VAL A 485 20.34 2.77 -19.51
N MET A 486 20.79 1.59 -19.92
CA MET A 486 20.57 1.03 -21.26
C MET A 486 20.16 -0.44 -21.15
N ASP A 487 19.16 -0.85 -21.92
CA ASP A 487 18.78 -2.26 -22.10
C ASP A 487 19.29 -2.81 -23.46
N ILE A 488 18.89 -4.04 -23.77
CA ILE A 488 19.32 -4.68 -25.02
C ILE A 488 18.76 -3.96 -26.26
N SER A 489 17.56 -3.42 -26.20
CA SER A 489 16.95 -2.69 -27.33
C SER A 489 17.68 -1.35 -27.58
N GLY A 490 18.10 -0.68 -26.50
CA GLY A 490 18.96 0.50 -26.60
C GLY A 490 20.32 0.20 -27.22
N LEU A 491 20.90 -0.97 -26.91
CA LEU A 491 22.13 -1.42 -27.52
C LEU A 491 21.95 -1.72 -29.02
N GLU A 492 20.85 -2.37 -29.41
CA GLU A 492 20.55 -2.65 -30.83
C GLU A 492 20.49 -1.36 -31.64
N VAL A 493 19.90 -0.31 -31.11
CA VAL A 493 19.92 1.01 -31.77
C VAL A 493 21.34 1.54 -31.98
N LEU A 494 22.23 1.40 -30.99
CA LEU A 494 23.63 1.79 -31.16
C LEU A 494 24.34 0.93 -32.20
N VAL A 495 24.03 -0.36 -32.30
CA VAL A 495 24.55 -1.25 -33.34
C VAL A 495 24.08 -0.80 -34.73
N GLU A 496 22.80 -0.48 -34.89
CA GLU A 496 22.24 0.04 -36.17
C GLU A 496 22.89 1.38 -36.57
N ILE A 497 23.12 2.27 -35.60
CA ILE A 497 23.83 3.55 -35.84
C ILE A 497 25.27 3.25 -36.30
N LEU A 498 26.00 2.35 -35.64
CA LEU A 498 27.35 1.99 -36.02
C LEU A 498 27.42 1.39 -37.43
N GLU A 499 26.50 0.50 -37.79
CA GLU A 499 26.42 -0.07 -39.13
C GLU A 499 26.10 0.99 -40.18
N THR A 500 25.19 1.91 -39.87
CA THR A 500 24.84 3.04 -40.75
C THR A 500 26.04 3.96 -40.95
N CYS A 501 26.78 4.27 -39.88
CA CYS A 501 28.01 5.05 -39.95
C CYS A 501 29.04 4.34 -40.85
N LYS A 502 29.28 3.04 -40.67
CA LYS A 502 30.22 2.25 -41.52
C LYS A 502 29.83 2.28 -42.99
N LYS A 503 28.55 2.09 -43.33
CA LYS A 503 28.06 2.14 -44.72
C LYS A 503 28.24 3.51 -45.38
N ARG A 504 28.28 4.59 -44.60
CA ARG A 504 28.42 5.99 -45.07
C ARG A 504 29.83 6.54 -44.93
N GLY A 505 30.79 5.76 -44.46
CA GLY A 505 32.18 6.20 -44.24
C GLY A 505 32.35 7.15 -43.06
N LEU A 506 31.37 7.13 -42.10
CA LEU A 506 31.47 7.92 -40.87
C LEU A 506 32.12 7.11 -39.75
N THR A 507 32.94 7.76 -38.94
CA THR A 507 33.43 7.19 -37.68
C THR A 507 32.53 7.55 -36.54
N LEU A 508 31.98 6.55 -35.84
CA LEU A 508 31.18 6.75 -34.62
C LEU A 508 32.10 6.86 -33.41
N ILE A 509 31.93 7.91 -32.61
CA ILE A 509 32.60 8.11 -31.31
C ILE A 509 31.52 8.22 -30.22
N LEU A 510 31.70 7.47 -29.11
CA LEU A 510 30.87 7.60 -27.93
C LEU A 510 31.62 8.41 -26.87
N SER A 511 30.95 9.44 -26.35
CA SER A 511 31.49 10.34 -25.34
C SER A 511 30.81 10.17 -23.99
N HIS A 512 31.59 10.07 -22.92
CA HIS A 512 31.12 10.01 -21.53
C HIS A 512 30.06 8.91 -21.30
N VAL A 513 30.44 7.66 -21.54
CA VAL A 513 29.56 6.52 -21.31
C VAL A 513 29.55 6.19 -19.82
N ASN A 514 28.34 6.13 -19.21
CA ASN A 514 28.18 5.77 -17.81
C ASN A 514 28.44 4.27 -17.57
N GLU A 515 28.71 3.89 -16.33
CA GLU A 515 29.11 2.53 -15.92
C GLU A 515 28.15 1.44 -16.39
N GLN A 516 26.82 1.64 -16.19
CA GLN A 516 25.83 0.61 -16.55
C GLN A 516 25.70 0.43 -18.07
N PRO A 517 25.54 1.48 -18.92
CA PRO A 517 25.61 1.34 -20.38
C PRO A 517 26.93 0.73 -20.88
N TYR A 518 28.07 1.13 -20.29
CA TYR A 518 29.39 0.56 -20.65
C TYR A 518 29.43 -0.96 -20.43
N HIS A 519 28.97 -1.43 -19.26
CA HIS A 519 28.93 -2.85 -18.94
C HIS A 519 28.02 -3.65 -19.89
N VAL A 520 26.88 -3.10 -20.33
CA VAL A 520 25.99 -3.74 -21.31
C VAL A 520 26.69 -3.87 -22.67
N MET A 521 27.37 -2.80 -23.12
CA MET A 521 28.15 -2.80 -24.39
C MET A 521 29.30 -3.78 -24.35
N GLU A 522 30.05 -3.82 -23.24
CA GLU A 522 31.20 -4.73 -23.05
C GLU A 522 30.76 -6.19 -23.11
N LYS A 523 29.70 -6.54 -22.37
CA LYS A 523 29.15 -7.90 -22.33
C LYS A 523 28.64 -8.38 -23.69
N ALA A 524 28.19 -7.46 -24.53
CA ALA A 524 27.68 -7.76 -25.87
C ALA A 524 28.76 -7.70 -26.97
N GLY A 525 30.04 -7.43 -26.64
CA GLY A 525 31.10 -7.30 -27.61
C GLY A 525 30.98 -6.07 -28.52
N PHE A 526 30.21 -5.06 -28.11
CA PHE A 526 30.05 -3.85 -28.91
C PHE A 526 31.29 -2.95 -28.87
N ILE A 527 32.04 -2.99 -27.76
CA ILE A 527 33.26 -2.21 -27.56
C ILE A 527 34.33 -2.60 -28.58
N GLU A 528 34.44 -3.90 -28.88
CA GLU A 528 35.38 -4.39 -29.91
C GLU A 528 34.94 -4.01 -31.32
N LYS A 529 33.62 -3.92 -31.58
CA LYS A 529 33.09 -3.57 -32.91
C LYS A 529 33.25 -2.10 -33.24
N ILE A 530 33.14 -1.20 -32.26
CA ILE A 530 33.30 0.25 -32.42
C ILE A 530 34.78 0.66 -32.37
N GLY A 531 35.64 -0.10 -31.67
CA GLY A 531 37.00 0.21 -31.34
C GLY A 531 37.13 0.97 -30.02
N LYS A 532 38.00 0.47 -29.12
CA LYS A 532 38.17 1.08 -27.78
C LYS A 532 38.59 2.53 -27.83
N GLU A 533 39.35 2.92 -28.83
CA GLU A 533 39.81 4.28 -29.07
C GLU A 533 38.67 5.26 -29.41
N ASN A 534 37.51 4.76 -29.82
CA ASN A 534 36.33 5.55 -30.16
C ASN A 534 35.36 5.68 -28.98
N ILE A 535 35.71 5.19 -27.78
CA ILE A 535 34.96 5.40 -26.53
C ILE A 535 35.79 6.36 -25.67
N CYS A 536 35.40 7.61 -25.64
CA CYS A 536 36.14 8.68 -24.99
C CYS A 536 35.53 9.02 -23.60
N GLU A 537 36.40 9.34 -22.65
CA GLU A 537 36.03 9.64 -21.26
C GLU A 537 35.15 10.89 -21.14
N ASN A 538 35.38 11.89 -22.00
CA ASN A 538 34.66 13.15 -21.98
C ASN A 538 34.54 13.75 -23.39
N ILE A 539 33.83 14.86 -23.52
CA ILE A 539 33.60 15.51 -24.83
C ILE A 539 34.89 16.09 -25.42
N ASP A 540 35.81 16.55 -24.58
CA ASP A 540 37.06 17.12 -25.05
C ASP A 540 37.95 16.09 -25.75
N ALA A 541 38.09 14.92 -25.10
CA ALA A 541 38.82 13.79 -25.71
C ALA A 541 38.11 13.30 -27.00
N SER A 542 36.78 13.41 -27.07
CA SER A 542 36.00 13.02 -28.25
C SER A 542 36.23 13.99 -29.41
N LEU A 543 36.29 15.31 -29.15
CA LEU A 543 36.58 16.32 -30.16
C LEU A 543 38.03 16.23 -30.63
N GLU A 544 38.99 16.06 -29.74
CA GLU A 544 40.40 15.82 -30.09
C GLU A 544 40.59 14.55 -30.98
N ARG A 545 39.83 13.49 -30.66
CA ARG A 545 39.81 12.30 -31.51
C ARG A 545 39.24 12.57 -32.90
N ALA A 546 38.19 13.37 -32.96
CA ALA A 546 37.52 13.77 -34.20
C ALA A 546 38.45 14.65 -35.10
N GLU A 547 39.23 15.54 -34.50
CA GLU A 547 40.24 16.35 -35.23
C GLU A 547 41.29 15.45 -35.87
N LYS A 548 41.86 14.49 -35.12
CA LYS A 548 42.84 13.53 -35.63
C LYS A 548 42.31 12.68 -36.79
N LEU A 549 41.03 12.41 -36.86
CA LEU A 549 40.38 11.70 -37.96
C LEU A 549 40.04 12.60 -39.15
N GLY A 550 40.07 13.91 -39.02
CA GLY A 550 39.89 14.88 -40.10
C GLY A 550 41.16 15.30 -40.80
N GLU A 551 42.33 15.00 -40.22
CA GLU A 551 43.65 15.26 -40.79
C GLU A 551 44.14 14.13 -41.71
N ILE A 552 43.44 12.98 -41.72
CA ILE A 552 43.66 11.81 -42.58
C ILE A 552 42.69 11.85 -43.75
#